data_f46a665d0de86fbb0f7afa69e189a487
#
_entry.id   f46a665d0de86fbb0f7afa69e189a487
#
_cell.length_a   1.000
_cell.length_b   1.000
_cell.length_c   1.000
_cell.angle_alpha   90.00
_cell.angle_beta   90.00
_cell.angle_gamma   90.00
#
_symmetry.space_group_name_H-M   'P 1'
#
loop_
_entity.id
_entity.type
_entity.pdbx_description
1 polymer ?
#
loop_
_entity_poly.entity_id
_entity_poly.type
_entity_poly.pdbx_seq_one_letter_code
_entity_poly.pdbx_strand_id
1 'polypeptide(L)'
;KDKGLGMHYLFGPEFNAGTSQRIYLTEGEFDAASLYQILGKTFPVKSLPSASIGEKFIKHNHLYLSSFKEIIYAGELDDAGRRAADKIYQAFPDKFWYVPMTKHKDANDFLEHGDGNDLMWAAKKPQRYSPENFFCSDVDVEQAILNENPYEYVPTGHSGLDDKIRGMVKGGLTFIKAPRGTGKTEVIRYFETGLLRDNETRIALLHMEEMKSTTYRAMATYHLGLNVR
;
A
#
# COMPACT_ATOMS: atom_id res chain seq x y z
N LYS A 1 23.56 -15.50 25.54
CA LYS A 1 22.18 -14.98 25.46
C LYS A 1 21.72 -15.19 24.01
N ASP A 2 21.07 -16.28 23.75
CA ASP A 2 20.51 -16.62 22.44
C ASP A 2 19.32 -15.71 22.14
N LYS A 3 19.60 -14.57 21.56
CA LYS A 3 18.60 -13.58 21.10
C LYS A 3 17.94 -13.98 19.77
N GLY A 4 17.81 -15.26 19.45
CA GLY A 4 17.38 -15.66 18.11
C GLY A 4 16.41 -16.83 18.00
N LEU A 5 16.26 -17.66 19.01
CA LEU A 5 15.43 -18.87 18.89
C LEU A 5 13.92 -18.59 18.87
N GLY A 6 13.42 -17.58 19.58
CA GLY A 6 11.98 -17.26 19.65
C GLY A 6 11.39 -16.60 18.39
N MET A 7 12.22 -16.01 17.54
CA MET A 7 11.74 -15.18 16.39
C MET A 7 11.27 -15.98 15.17
N HIS A 8 11.32 -17.32 15.21
CA HIS A 8 10.99 -18.16 14.06
C HIS A 8 9.85 -19.15 14.35
N TYR A 9 9.40 -19.25 15.59
CA TYR A 9 8.36 -20.21 15.97
C TYR A 9 7.00 -19.54 16.08
N LEU A 10 6.00 -20.24 15.58
CA LEU A 10 4.59 -19.90 15.82
C LEU A 10 4.25 -20.31 17.26
N PHE A 11 3.67 -19.38 18.03
CA PHE A 11 3.18 -19.69 19.36
C PHE A 11 1.77 -20.31 19.32
N GLY A 12 1.51 -21.22 20.23
CA GLY A 12 0.20 -21.84 20.41
C GLY A 12 0.28 -23.37 20.45
N PRO A 13 -0.83 -24.05 20.84
CA PRO A 13 -0.85 -25.49 20.96
C PRO A 13 -0.50 -26.18 19.65
N GLU A 14 0.19 -27.30 19.74
CA GLU A 14 0.48 -28.15 18.58
C GLU A 14 -0.80 -28.82 18.09
N PHE A 15 -1.11 -28.58 16.84
CA PHE A 15 -2.16 -29.33 16.14
C PHE A 15 -1.55 -30.11 15.01
N ASN A 16 -1.97 -31.36 14.89
CA ASN A 16 -1.64 -32.14 13.71
C ASN A 16 -2.41 -31.60 12.51
N ALA A 17 -1.70 -31.23 11.46
CA ALA A 17 -2.28 -30.69 10.22
C ALA A 17 -3.34 -31.66 9.60
N GLY A 18 -3.35 -32.93 9.94
CA GLY A 18 -4.33 -33.90 9.47
C GLY A 18 -5.76 -33.71 10.05
N THR A 19 -5.95 -32.89 11.09
CA THR A 19 -7.25 -32.69 11.75
C THR A 19 -8.00 -31.48 11.24
N SER A 20 -7.34 -30.52 10.57
CA SER A 20 -7.97 -29.32 10.03
C SER A 20 -7.37 -28.93 8.69
N GLN A 21 -8.22 -28.43 7.80
CA GLN A 21 -7.78 -27.87 6.53
C GLN A 21 -7.42 -26.37 6.64
N ARG A 22 -7.78 -25.72 7.76
CA ARG A 22 -7.61 -24.29 8.04
C ARG A 22 -6.69 -24.09 9.22
N ILE A 23 -5.85 -23.07 9.13
CA ILE A 23 -5.10 -22.51 10.26
C ILE A 23 -5.35 -21.02 10.35
N TYR A 24 -5.49 -20.52 11.57
CA TYR A 24 -5.60 -19.09 11.85
C TYR A 24 -4.29 -18.56 12.41
N LEU A 25 -3.87 -17.40 11.93
CA LEU A 25 -2.68 -16.69 12.39
C LEU A 25 -3.09 -15.34 12.98
N THR A 26 -2.64 -15.05 14.20
CA THR A 26 -2.83 -13.77 14.88
C THR A 26 -1.50 -13.08 15.12
N GLU A 27 -1.52 -11.80 15.50
CA GLU A 27 -0.30 -11.07 15.84
C GLU A 27 0.18 -11.37 17.26
N GLY A 28 -0.75 -11.39 18.21
CA GLY A 28 -0.46 -11.55 19.62
C GLY A 28 -0.82 -12.94 20.14
N GLU A 29 -0.16 -13.34 21.22
CA GLU A 29 -0.38 -14.61 21.89
C GLU A 29 -1.75 -14.65 22.59
N PHE A 30 -2.18 -13.50 23.16
CA PHE A 30 -3.51 -13.36 23.77
C PHE A 30 -4.60 -13.41 22.70
N ASP A 31 -4.37 -12.82 21.54
CA ASP A 31 -5.30 -12.91 20.41
C ASP A 31 -5.46 -14.35 19.92
N ALA A 32 -4.36 -15.09 19.88
CA ALA A 32 -4.42 -16.52 19.53
C ALA A 32 -5.26 -17.31 20.54
N ALA A 33 -5.09 -17.05 21.83
CA ALA A 33 -5.86 -17.73 22.88
C ALA A 33 -7.35 -17.34 22.79
N SER A 34 -7.65 -16.06 22.62
CA SER A 34 -9.01 -15.52 22.50
C SER A 34 -9.71 -16.04 21.25
N LEU A 35 -9.07 -16.00 20.10
CA LEU A 35 -9.63 -16.56 18.87
C LEU A 35 -9.83 -18.07 18.95
N TYR A 36 -8.90 -18.79 19.56
CA TYR A 36 -9.05 -20.23 19.80
C TYR A 36 -10.28 -20.55 20.66
N GLN A 37 -10.52 -19.74 21.71
CA GLN A 37 -11.70 -19.88 22.54
C GLN A 37 -12.98 -19.53 21.77
N ILE A 38 -13.00 -18.43 21.01
CA ILE A 38 -14.13 -17.97 20.18
C ILE A 38 -14.49 -19.02 19.13
N LEU A 39 -13.52 -19.66 18.52
CA LEU A 39 -13.72 -20.73 17.53
C LEU A 39 -14.10 -22.08 18.14
N GLY A 40 -14.40 -22.12 19.45
CA GLY A 40 -14.81 -23.35 20.14
C GLY A 40 -13.71 -24.41 20.20
N LYS A 41 -12.44 -24.00 20.16
CA LYS A 41 -11.26 -24.87 20.24
C LYS A 41 -11.17 -25.91 19.11
N THR A 42 -11.77 -25.61 17.96
CA THR A 42 -11.94 -26.58 16.86
C THR A 42 -10.83 -26.47 15.81
N PHE A 43 -10.27 -25.26 15.64
CA PHE A 43 -9.28 -24.97 14.60
C PHE A 43 -7.90 -24.68 15.19
N PRO A 44 -6.81 -25.01 14.48
CA PRO A 44 -5.48 -24.53 14.81
C PRO A 44 -5.44 -23.00 14.79
N VAL A 45 -5.03 -22.40 15.90
CA VAL A 45 -4.76 -20.94 15.99
C VAL A 45 -3.34 -20.78 16.52
N LYS A 46 -2.56 -19.97 15.84
CA LYS A 46 -1.17 -19.66 16.18
C LYS A 46 -0.94 -18.17 16.15
N SER A 47 -0.09 -17.65 17.03
CA SER A 47 0.39 -16.28 16.88
C SER A 47 1.74 -16.22 16.16
N LEU A 48 1.92 -15.13 15.44
CA LEU A 48 3.22 -14.75 14.88
C LEU A 48 4.17 -14.34 16.02
N PRO A 49 5.50 -14.56 15.89
CA PRO A 49 6.47 -14.17 16.91
C PRO A 49 6.61 -12.65 17.04
N SER A 50 6.24 -11.91 16.02
CA SER A 50 6.16 -10.44 15.98
C SER A 50 5.49 -10.00 14.68
N ALA A 51 5.00 -8.77 14.62
CA ALA A 51 4.53 -8.14 13.37
C ALA A 51 5.64 -8.01 12.30
N SER A 52 6.91 -8.10 12.70
CA SER A 52 8.07 -8.03 11.81
C SER A 52 8.63 -9.41 11.48
N ILE A 53 7.87 -10.24 10.76
CA ILE A 53 8.35 -11.53 10.26
C ILE A 53 9.28 -11.34 9.06
N GLY A 54 10.30 -12.19 8.95
CA GLY A 54 11.29 -12.20 7.86
C GLY A 54 11.28 -13.50 7.06
N GLU A 55 12.13 -13.55 6.01
CA GLU A 55 12.30 -14.75 5.17
C GLU A 55 12.64 -16.02 5.97
N LYS A 56 13.43 -15.88 7.04
CA LYS A 56 13.81 -17.00 7.91
C LYS A 56 12.59 -17.61 8.60
N PHE A 57 11.63 -16.77 9.03
CA PHE A 57 10.36 -17.23 9.59
C PHE A 57 9.55 -18.03 8.56
N ILE A 58 9.40 -17.48 7.36
CA ILE A 58 8.68 -18.15 6.27
C ILE A 58 9.34 -19.49 5.94
N LYS A 59 10.66 -19.52 5.76
CA LYS A 59 11.41 -20.75 5.46
C LYS A 59 11.26 -21.81 6.54
N HIS A 60 11.30 -21.39 7.81
CA HIS A 60 11.17 -22.31 8.95
C HIS A 60 9.77 -22.96 9.02
N ASN A 61 8.72 -22.18 8.78
CA ASN A 61 7.35 -22.61 8.92
C ASN A 61 6.71 -23.11 7.61
N HIS A 62 7.44 -23.06 6.49
CA HIS A 62 6.89 -23.35 5.16
C HIS A 62 6.22 -24.70 5.06
N LEU A 63 6.88 -25.78 5.50
CA LEU A 63 6.31 -27.13 5.43
C LEU A 63 5.05 -27.26 6.28
N TYR A 64 5.07 -26.69 7.48
CA TYR A 64 3.92 -26.72 8.39
C TYR A 64 2.73 -25.94 7.80
N LEU A 65 2.93 -24.71 7.36
CA LEU A 65 1.87 -23.88 6.77
C LEU A 65 1.37 -24.45 5.43
N SER A 66 2.25 -25.03 4.62
CA SER A 66 1.87 -25.68 3.36
C SER A 66 0.92 -26.85 3.53
N SER A 67 0.92 -27.50 4.70
CA SER A 67 0.06 -28.64 4.99
C SER A 67 -1.42 -28.28 5.12
N PHE A 68 -1.74 -26.99 5.33
CA PHE A 68 -3.10 -26.50 5.36
C PHE A 68 -3.58 -26.05 3.96
N LYS A 69 -4.88 -26.14 3.72
CA LYS A 69 -5.50 -25.64 2.49
C LYS A 69 -5.72 -24.12 2.55
N GLU A 70 -6.04 -23.62 3.74
CA GLU A 70 -6.30 -22.20 3.96
C GLU A 70 -5.49 -21.71 5.15
N ILE A 71 -4.75 -20.64 4.95
CA ILE A 71 -4.01 -19.90 5.97
C ILE A 71 -4.77 -18.57 6.15
N ILE A 72 -5.35 -18.36 7.31
CA ILE A 72 -6.26 -17.26 7.56
C ILE A 72 -5.62 -16.31 8.58
N TYR A 73 -5.34 -15.10 8.15
CA TYR A 73 -4.79 -14.05 9.01
C TYR A 73 -5.93 -13.34 9.77
N ALA A 74 -5.83 -13.33 11.09
CA ALA A 74 -6.77 -12.71 12.00
C ALA A 74 -6.01 -11.71 12.88
N GLY A 75 -5.40 -10.72 12.26
CA GLY A 75 -4.70 -9.60 12.87
C GLY A 75 -5.17 -8.28 12.28
N GLU A 76 -4.73 -7.19 12.89
CA GLU A 76 -5.01 -5.83 12.41
C GLU A 76 -4.29 -5.59 11.07
N LEU A 77 -4.96 -4.93 10.12
CA LEU A 77 -4.35 -4.53 8.85
C LEU A 77 -3.83 -3.09 8.90
N ASP A 78 -3.14 -2.74 10.00
CA ASP A 78 -2.30 -1.55 10.07
C ASP A 78 -1.00 -1.73 9.24
N ASP A 79 -0.13 -0.75 9.21
CA ASP A 79 1.13 -0.81 8.46
C ASP A 79 2.03 -1.99 8.85
N ALA A 80 2.00 -2.43 10.08
CA ALA A 80 2.82 -3.53 10.57
C ALA A 80 2.18 -4.88 10.21
N GLY A 81 0.88 -5.04 10.47
CA GLY A 81 0.12 -6.22 10.12
C GLY A 81 0.05 -6.46 8.62
N ARG A 82 -0.13 -5.40 7.80
CA ARG A 82 -0.05 -5.49 6.33
C ARG A 82 1.29 -6.03 5.87
N ARG A 83 2.41 -5.51 6.39
CA ARG A 83 3.74 -6.04 6.04
C ARG A 83 3.92 -7.52 6.39
N ALA A 84 3.33 -7.97 7.50
CA ALA A 84 3.35 -9.38 7.87
C ALA A 84 2.46 -10.20 6.93
N ALA A 85 1.24 -9.74 6.67
CA ALA A 85 0.29 -10.37 5.75
C ALA A 85 0.87 -10.48 4.33
N ASP A 86 1.49 -9.43 3.79
CA ASP A 86 2.12 -9.43 2.47
C ASP A 86 3.21 -10.49 2.34
N LYS A 87 4.04 -10.67 3.36
CA LYS A 87 5.09 -11.69 3.34
C LYS A 87 4.53 -13.11 3.36
N ILE A 88 3.44 -13.33 4.11
CA ILE A 88 2.77 -14.63 4.12
C ILE A 88 2.07 -14.85 2.78
N TYR A 89 1.41 -13.84 2.24
CA TYR A 89 0.79 -13.89 0.92
C TYR A 89 1.80 -14.22 -0.19
N GLN A 90 2.97 -13.58 -0.21
CA GLN A 90 4.03 -13.87 -1.19
C GLN A 90 4.49 -15.33 -1.15
N ALA A 91 4.48 -15.94 0.03
CA ALA A 91 4.86 -17.36 0.19
C ALA A 91 3.71 -18.34 -0.14
N PHE A 92 2.45 -17.90 0.04
CA PHE A 92 1.26 -18.76 -0.09
C PHE A 92 0.09 -18.04 -0.80
N PRO A 93 0.25 -17.53 -2.02
CA PRO A 93 -0.74 -16.66 -2.65
C PRO A 93 -2.10 -17.32 -2.85
N ASP A 94 -2.11 -18.63 -3.16
CA ASP A 94 -3.35 -19.38 -3.43
C ASP A 94 -4.10 -19.84 -2.18
N LYS A 95 -3.48 -19.72 -1.00
CA LYS A 95 -4.01 -20.25 0.25
C LYS A 95 -4.27 -19.20 1.31
N PHE A 96 -3.92 -17.94 1.06
CA PHE A 96 -3.92 -16.89 2.05
C PHE A 96 -5.22 -16.08 2.04
N TRP A 97 -5.81 -15.96 3.22
CA TRP A 97 -7.07 -15.28 3.48
C TRP A 97 -6.94 -14.40 4.70
N TYR A 98 -7.88 -13.49 4.91
CA TYR A 98 -7.92 -12.68 6.13
C TYR A 98 -9.33 -12.60 6.71
N VAL A 99 -9.42 -12.32 8.02
CA VAL A 99 -10.67 -12.08 8.73
C VAL A 99 -10.93 -10.57 8.76
N PRO A 100 -12.02 -10.06 8.16
CA PRO A 100 -12.35 -8.66 8.26
C PRO A 100 -12.82 -8.32 9.69
N MET A 101 -11.99 -7.60 10.44
CA MET A 101 -12.30 -7.11 11.78
C MET A 101 -12.82 -5.68 11.68
N THR A 102 -14.14 -5.49 11.77
CA THR A 102 -14.78 -4.18 11.54
C THR A 102 -15.20 -3.47 12.84
N LYS A 103 -15.31 -4.22 13.95
CA LYS A 103 -15.88 -3.71 15.20
C LYS A 103 -14.81 -3.45 16.25
N HIS A 104 -13.85 -4.32 16.36
CA HIS A 104 -12.72 -4.24 17.27
C HIS A 104 -11.42 -4.54 16.50
N LYS A 105 -10.29 -4.10 17.04
CA LYS A 105 -8.98 -4.20 16.38
C LYS A 105 -8.37 -5.61 16.40
N ASP A 106 -8.63 -6.37 17.47
CA ASP A 106 -8.03 -7.69 17.68
C ASP A 106 -9.00 -8.67 18.34
N ALA A 107 -8.63 -9.94 18.34
CA ALA A 107 -9.49 -11.01 18.85
C ALA A 107 -9.72 -10.94 20.36
N ASN A 108 -8.77 -10.39 21.12
CA ASN A 108 -8.92 -10.22 22.56
C ASN A 108 -9.97 -9.15 22.87
N ASP A 109 -9.95 -8.03 22.15
CA ASP A 109 -10.96 -6.97 22.29
C ASP A 109 -12.37 -7.50 21.98
N PHE A 110 -12.55 -8.35 20.96
CA PHE A 110 -13.84 -8.99 20.69
C PHE A 110 -14.32 -9.86 21.86
N LEU A 111 -13.41 -10.57 22.51
CA LEU A 111 -13.77 -11.41 23.65
C LEU A 111 -14.13 -10.59 24.89
N GLU A 112 -13.35 -9.57 25.18
CA GLU A 112 -13.56 -8.67 26.35
C GLU A 112 -14.88 -7.91 26.27
N HIS A 113 -15.30 -7.49 25.08
CA HIS A 113 -16.56 -6.78 24.86
C HIS A 113 -17.77 -7.71 24.65
N GLY A 114 -17.59 -9.02 24.71
CA GLY A 114 -18.69 -9.97 24.53
C GLY A 114 -19.13 -10.16 23.06
N ASP A 115 -18.39 -9.64 22.10
CA ASP A 115 -18.68 -9.69 20.67
C ASP A 115 -18.04 -10.90 19.94
N GLY A 116 -17.62 -11.92 20.68
CA GLY A 116 -16.96 -13.10 20.13
C GLY A 116 -17.76 -13.81 19.05
N ASN A 117 -19.10 -13.75 19.08
CA ASN A 117 -19.94 -14.33 18.04
C ASN A 117 -19.77 -13.62 16.70
N ASP A 118 -19.59 -12.29 16.69
CA ASP A 118 -19.37 -11.54 15.44
C ASP A 118 -18.04 -11.96 14.80
N LEU A 119 -16.99 -12.06 15.61
CA LEU A 119 -15.68 -12.53 15.13
C LEU A 119 -15.74 -13.99 14.65
N MET A 120 -16.47 -14.86 15.36
CA MET A 120 -16.66 -16.25 14.94
C MET A 120 -17.30 -16.33 13.54
N TRP A 121 -18.32 -15.52 13.28
CA TRP A 121 -18.95 -15.49 11.95
C TRP A 121 -18.03 -14.93 10.89
N ALA A 122 -17.28 -13.86 11.18
CA ALA A 122 -16.28 -13.31 10.26
C ALA A 122 -15.18 -14.34 9.95
N ALA A 123 -14.66 -15.03 10.96
CA ALA A 123 -13.64 -16.06 10.81
C ALA A 123 -14.11 -17.29 10.01
N LYS A 124 -15.39 -17.64 10.09
CA LYS A 124 -15.97 -18.72 9.26
C LYS A 124 -16.09 -18.33 7.79
N LYS A 125 -16.15 -17.03 7.48
CA LYS A 125 -16.26 -16.49 6.12
C LYS A 125 -15.09 -15.53 5.84
N PRO A 126 -13.84 -16.02 5.85
CA PRO A 126 -12.70 -15.19 5.58
C PRO A 126 -12.75 -14.67 4.15
N GLN A 127 -12.12 -13.53 3.91
CA GLN A 127 -11.99 -12.92 2.60
C GLN A 127 -10.64 -13.23 1.99
N ARG A 128 -10.57 -13.22 0.67
CA ARG A 128 -9.29 -13.36 -0.04
C ARG A 128 -8.43 -12.17 0.29
N TYR A 129 -7.19 -12.40 0.69
CA TYR A 129 -6.24 -11.31 0.90
C TYR A 129 -5.70 -10.85 -0.45
N SER A 130 -5.65 -9.55 -0.64
CA SER A 130 -5.00 -8.90 -1.77
C SER A 130 -4.11 -7.77 -1.25
N PRO A 131 -2.82 -7.73 -1.59
CA PRO A 131 -2.01 -6.54 -1.36
C PRO A 131 -2.61 -5.32 -2.07
N GLU A 132 -2.41 -4.12 -1.53
CA GLU A 132 -3.02 -2.86 -2.06
C GLU A 132 -2.81 -2.61 -3.56
N ASN A 133 -1.79 -3.23 -4.15
CA ASN A 133 -1.46 -3.08 -5.58
C ASN A 133 -1.98 -4.25 -6.45
N PHE A 134 -2.79 -5.16 -5.90
CA PHE A 134 -3.33 -6.30 -6.63
C PHE A 134 -4.85 -6.33 -6.56
N PHE A 135 -5.49 -6.41 -7.70
CA PHE A 135 -6.94 -6.61 -7.81
C PHE A 135 -7.22 -8.11 -7.96
N CYS A 136 -8.01 -8.67 -7.05
CA CYS A 136 -8.31 -10.10 -7.03
C CYS A 136 -9.69 -10.44 -7.61
N SER A 137 -10.54 -9.44 -7.84
CA SER A 137 -11.89 -9.62 -8.37
C SER A 137 -12.34 -8.42 -9.20
N ASP A 138 -13.35 -8.63 -10.04
CA ASP A 138 -13.99 -7.54 -10.80
C ASP A 138 -14.55 -6.45 -9.87
N VAL A 139 -15.00 -6.84 -8.66
CA VAL A 139 -15.49 -5.90 -7.63
C VAL A 139 -14.37 -5.01 -7.10
N ASP A 140 -13.16 -5.57 -6.88
CA ASP A 140 -12.01 -4.77 -6.44
C ASP A 140 -11.60 -3.76 -7.51
N VAL A 141 -11.65 -4.16 -8.78
CA VAL A 141 -11.38 -3.27 -9.93
C VAL A 141 -12.44 -2.16 -9.99
N GLU A 142 -13.72 -2.50 -9.88
CA GLU A 142 -14.81 -1.54 -9.89
C GLU A 142 -14.69 -0.54 -8.73
N GLN A 143 -14.43 -1.01 -7.51
CA GLN A 143 -14.23 -0.15 -6.35
C GLN A 143 -12.98 0.74 -6.48
N ALA A 144 -11.89 0.23 -7.04
CA ALA A 144 -10.70 1.02 -7.29
C ALA A 144 -10.99 2.16 -8.29
N ILE A 145 -11.73 1.88 -9.37
CA ILE A 145 -12.13 2.88 -10.35
C ILE A 145 -13.07 3.93 -9.73
N LEU A 146 -14.04 3.50 -8.92
CA LEU A 146 -14.99 4.40 -8.26
C LEU A 146 -14.36 5.27 -7.18
N ASN A 147 -13.30 4.78 -6.52
CA ASN A 147 -12.56 5.48 -5.47
C ASN A 147 -11.34 6.24 -6.01
N GLU A 148 -11.06 6.17 -7.32
CA GLU A 148 -9.97 6.91 -7.92
C GLU A 148 -10.22 8.41 -7.79
N ASN A 149 -9.39 9.11 -7.01
CA ASN A 149 -9.41 10.56 -6.99
C ASN A 149 -8.98 11.07 -8.37
N PRO A 150 -9.81 11.88 -9.05
CA PRO A 150 -9.43 12.40 -10.35
C PRO A 150 -8.14 13.21 -10.21
N TYR A 151 -7.16 12.92 -11.08
CA TYR A 151 -5.93 13.69 -11.11
C TYR A 151 -6.26 15.16 -11.36
N GLU A 152 -5.74 16.04 -10.51
CA GLU A 152 -5.76 17.48 -10.77
C GLU A 152 -4.69 17.82 -11.78
N TYR A 153 -5.06 18.55 -12.82
CA TYR A 153 -4.17 18.99 -13.88
C TYR A 153 -3.97 20.50 -13.83
N VAL A 154 -2.73 20.93 -14.04
CA VAL A 154 -2.38 22.35 -14.18
C VAL A 154 -2.06 22.59 -15.65
N PRO A 155 -2.75 23.53 -16.33
CA PRO A 155 -2.50 23.81 -17.75
C PRO A 155 -1.05 24.24 -18.00
N THR A 156 -0.43 23.75 -19.06
CA THR A 156 0.93 24.15 -19.44
C THR A 156 0.99 25.56 -20.05
N GLY A 157 -0.16 26.12 -20.39
CA GLY A 157 -0.29 27.37 -21.15
C GLY A 157 -0.16 27.19 -22.65
N HIS A 158 -0.05 25.96 -23.15
CA HIS A 158 -0.04 25.64 -24.57
C HIS A 158 -1.28 24.80 -24.93
N SER A 159 -2.30 25.42 -25.49
CA SER A 159 -3.59 24.78 -25.75
C SER A 159 -3.48 23.48 -26.54
N GLY A 160 -2.70 23.48 -27.64
CA GLY A 160 -2.53 22.27 -28.43
C GLY A 160 -1.82 21.11 -27.73
N LEU A 161 -1.06 21.36 -26.67
CA LEU A 161 -0.49 20.34 -25.81
C LEU A 161 -1.49 19.94 -24.73
N ASP A 162 -2.14 20.91 -24.09
CA ASP A 162 -3.13 20.66 -23.04
C ASP A 162 -4.32 19.86 -23.55
N ASP A 163 -4.73 20.07 -24.81
CA ASP A 163 -5.76 19.26 -25.48
C ASP A 163 -5.37 17.77 -25.57
N LYS A 164 -4.08 17.45 -25.59
CA LYS A 164 -3.58 16.08 -25.72
C LYS A 164 -3.25 15.43 -24.39
N ILE A 165 -2.68 16.19 -23.43
CA ILE A 165 -2.20 15.64 -22.15
C ILE A 165 -3.01 16.14 -20.95
N ARG A 166 -4.02 16.98 -21.16
CA ARG A 166 -4.85 17.67 -20.14
C ARG A 166 -4.09 18.65 -19.24
N GLY A 167 -2.79 18.82 -19.42
CA GLY A 167 -1.92 19.61 -18.56
C GLY A 167 -0.92 18.77 -17.78
N MET A 168 -0.22 19.39 -16.83
CA MET A 168 0.70 18.71 -15.91
C MET A 168 -0.06 18.17 -14.71
N VAL A 169 0.19 16.91 -14.35
CA VAL A 169 -0.45 16.26 -13.19
C VAL A 169 0.09 16.88 -11.91
N LYS A 170 -0.78 17.34 -11.03
CA LYS A 170 -0.42 17.83 -9.70
C LYS A 170 0.11 16.67 -8.85
N GLY A 171 1.28 16.84 -8.22
CA GLY A 171 1.96 15.76 -7.51
C GLY A 171 2.69 14.75 -8.40
N GLY A 172 2.63 14.92 -9.74
CA GLY A 172 3.32 14.07 -10.70
C GLY A 172 4.74 14.55 -11.02
N LEU A 173 5.53 13.71 -11.66
CA LEU A 173 6.87 14.02 -12.18
C LEU A 173 6.85 14.00 -13.71
N THR A 174 7.16 15.14 -14.33
CA THR A 174 7.20 15.28 -15.79
C THR A 174 8.64 15.39 -16.28
N PHE A 175 9.04 14.55 -17.24
CA PHE A 175 10.35 14.58 -17.86
C PHE A 175 10.26 15.14 -19.29
N ILE A 176 11.07 16.16 -19.58
CA ILE A 176 11.25 16.68 -20.94
C ILE A 176 12.61 16.23 -21.47
N LYS A 177 12.60 15.33 -22.45
CA LYS A 177 13.80 14.80 -23.08
C LYS A 177 13.91 15.31 -24.51
N ALA A 178 15.04 15.93 -24.84
CA ALA A 178 15.35 16.36 -26.19
C ALA A 178 16.87 16.40 -26.42
N PRO A 179 17.35 16.29 -27.65
CA PRO A 179 18.77 16.46 -28.00
C PRO A 179 19.29 17.85 -27.58
N ARG A 180 20.62 17.97 -27.49
CA ARG A 180 21.27 19.27 -27.21
C ARG A 180 20.98 20.26 -28.33
N GLY A 181 20.68 21.52 -28.00
CA GLY A 181 20.46 22.60 -28.95
C GLY A 181 19.06 22.65 -29.61
N THR A 182 18.12 21.79 -29.20
CA THR A 182 16.76 21.74 -29.77
C THR A 182 15.75 22.68 -29.13
N GLY A 183 16.19 23.56 -28.21
CA GLY A 183 15.28 24.51 -27.54
C GLY A 183 14.58 23.98 -26.30
N LYS A 184 15.05 22.88 -25.68
CA LYS A 184 14.46 22.30 -24.47
C LYS A 184 14.28 23.34 -23.35
N THR A 185 15.28 24.17 -23.10
CA THR A 185 15.23 25.23 -22.08
C THR A 185 14.16 26.26 -22.41
N GLU A 186 13.96 26.60 -23.68
CA GLU A 186 12.93 27.53 -24.12
C GLU A 186 11.52 26.97 -23.89
N VAL A 187 11.33 25.67 -24.12
CA VAL A 187 10.05 25.00 -23.84
C VAL A 187 9.77 25.00 -22.32
N ILE A 188 10.79 24.75 -21.51
CA ILE A 188 10.66 24.81 -20.03
C ILE A 188 10.25 26.21 -19.59
N ARG A 189 10.93 27.25 -20.07
CA ARG A 189 10.61 28.67 -19.77
C ARG A 189 9.21 29.04 -20.21
N TYR A 190 8.77 28.53 -21.34
CA TYR A 190 7.40 28.75 -21.81
C TYR A 190 6.37 28.16 -20.83
N PHE A 191 6.59 26.94 -20.35
CA PHE A 191 5.73 26.33 -19.33
C PHE A 191 5.79 27.07 -18.00
N GLU A 192 6.97 27.45 -17.53
CA GLU A 192 7.15 28.26 -16.32
C GLU A 192 6.33 29.55 -16.40
N THR A 193 6.39 30.23 -17.54
CA THR A 193 5.65 31.48 -17.76
C THR A 193 4.14 31.22 -17.86
N GLY A 194 3.73 30.11 -18.49
CA GLY A 194 2.34 29.68 -18.58
C GLY A 194 1.74 29.41 -17.20
N LEU A 195 2.47 28.66 -16.37
CA LEU A 195 2.06 28.32 -15.01
C LEU A 195 1.98 29.55 -14.08
N LEU A 196 2.81 30.59 -14.31
CA LEU A 196 2.78 31.84 -13.53
C LEU A 196 1.65 32.80 -13.93
N ARG A 197 1.01 32.59 -15.07
CA ARG A 197 -0.15 33.39 -15.48
C ARG A 197 -1.38 33.10 -14.63
N ASP A 198 -1.45 31.92 -14.07
CA ASP A 198 -2.44 31.59 -13.07
C ASP A 198 -1.97 32.11 -11.70
N ASN A 199 -2.65 33.15 -11.19
CA ASN A 199 -2.28 33.82 -9.94
C ASN A 199 -2.38 32.90 -8.69
N GLU A 200 -2.91 31.69 -8.82
CA GLU A 200 -3.06 30.73 -7.73
C GLU A 200 -1.88 29.74 -7.64
N THR A 201 -1.09 29.63 -8.71
CA THR A 201 0.02 28.66 -8.76
C THR A 201 1.32 29.24 -8.23
N ARG A 202 1.93 28.56 -7.24
CA ARG A 202 3.27 28.89 -6.73
C ARG A 202 4.29 27.95 -7.34
N ILE A 203 5.36 28.51 -7.92
CA ILE A 203 6.40 27.77 -8.62
C ILE A 203 7.75 27.98 -7.92
N ALA A 204 8.48 26.90 -7.68
CA ALA A 204 9.89 26.94 -7.31
C ALA A 204 10.73 26.57 -8.54
N LEU A 205 11.64 27.48 -8.96
CA LEU A 205 12.52 27.28 -10.11
C LEU A 205 13.94 26.95 -9.63
N LEU A 206 14.50 25.88 -10.15
CA LEU A 206 15.88 25.47 -9.91
C LEU A 206 16.64 25.32 -11.24
N HIS A 207 17.35 26.36 -11.65
CA HIS A 207 18.17 26.39 -12.86
C HIS A 207 19.64 26.21 -12.48
N MET A 208 20.21 25.03 -12.76
CA MET A 208 21.57 24.67 -12.34
C MET A 208 22.64 25.32 -13.22
N GLU A 209 22.32 25.69 -14.46
CA GLU A 209 23.27 26.18 -15.46
C GLU A 209 23.14 27.69 -15.76
N GLU A 210 22.18 28.35 -15.16
CA GLU A 210 21.87 29.75 -15.49
C GLU A 210 21.96 30.70 -14.29
N MET A 211 22.33 31.96 -14.56
CA MET A 211 22.25 32.99 -13.56
C MET A 211 20.78 33.43 -13.36
N LYS A 212 20.40 33.78 -12.15
CA LYS A 212 19.05 34.27 -11.81
C LYS A 212 18.58 35.39 -12.72
N SER A 213 19.51 36.35 -13.07
CA SER A 213 19.22 37.48 -13.97
C SER A 213 18.81 37.02 -15.38
N THR A 214 19.43 35.96 -15.90
CA THR A 214 19.10 35.40 -17.21
C THR A 214 17.73 34.78 -17.19
N THR A 215 17.40 33.99 -16.15
CA THR A 215 16.08 33.44 -15.96
C THR A 215 14.99 34.51 -15.89
N TYR A 216 15.17 35.53 -15.06
CA TYR A 216 14.19 36.60 -14.93
C TYR A 216 13.97 37.40 -16.23
N ARG A 217 15.04 37.71 -16.97
CA ARG A 217 14.92 38.38 -18.28
C ARG A 217 14.16 37.54 -19.27
N ALA A 218 14.45 36.25 -19.34
CA ALA A 218 13.74 35.33 -20.22
C ALA A 218 12.26 35.25 -19.89
N MET A 219 11.91 35.12 -18.62
CA MET A 219 10.51 35.10 -18.17
C MET A 219 9.80 36.43 -18.48
N ALA A 220 10.45 37.57 -18.25
CA ALA A 220 9.92 38.89 -18.61
C ALA A 220 9.70 39.01 -20.13
N THR A 221 10.62 38.49 -20.95
CA THR A 221 10.48 38.43 -22.40
C THR A 221 9.23 37.67 -22.83
N TYR A 222 9.00 36.48 -22.27
CA TYR A 222 7.80 35.68 -22.55
C TYR A 222 6.52 36.30 -22.03
N HIS A 223 6.56 36.93 -20.86
CA HIS A 223 5.38 37.59 -20.27
C HIS A 223 4.97 38.87 -21.02
N LEU A 224 5.93 39.70 -21.38
CA LEU A 224 5.69 40.99 -22.02
C LEU A 224 5.61 40.89 -23.55
N GLY A 225 6.05 39.78 -24.15
CA GLY A 225 6.19 39.65 -25.60
C GLY A 225 7.27 40.56 -26.19
N LEU A 226 8.18 41.08 -25.36
CA LEU A 226 9.22 42.03 -25.71
C LEU A 226 10.60 41.41 -25.50
N ASN A 227 11.54 41.70 -26.38
CA ASN A 227 12.92 41.27 -26.18
C ASN A 227 13.60 42.16 -25.11
N VAL A 228 13.62 41.71 -23.88
CA VAL A 228 14.25 42.39 -22.75
C VAL A 228 15.74 42.08 -22.74
N ARG A 229 16.55 43.01 -23.24
CA ARG A 229 18.02 42.89 -23.25
C ARG A 229 18.66 43.38 -21.95
#